data_7e4f179183b2b0d05cd6c172ac6ddfd9
#
_entry.id   7e4f179183b2b0d05cd6c172ac6ddfd9
#
_cell.length_a   1.000
_cell.length_b   1.000
_cell.length_c   1.000
_cell.angle_alpha   90.00
_cell.angle_beta   90.00
_cell.angle_gamma   90.00
#
_symmetry.space_group_name_H-M   'P 1'
#
loop_
_entity.id
_entity.type
_entity.pdbx_description
1 polymer ?
#
loop_
_entity_poly.entity_id
_entity_poly.type
_entity_poly.pdbx_seq_one_letter_code
_entity_poly.pdbx_strand_id
1 'polypeptide(L)'
;LAIGRGSTMERELLENDVKTALTKIIDPETRLSIMRMGIIKGVSINDVGAVTVVFRPSSPNCPMAYALAGAIKNTIESIPGVKSLFITVENFSRAKHLEELVNV
;
A
#
# COMPACT_ATOMS: atom_id res chain seq x y z
N LEU A 1 2.49 -28.63 11.42
CA LEU A 1 2.37 -28.46 11.06
C LEU A 1 2.22 -27.89 10.13
N ALA A 2 2.21 -28.04 9.69
CA ALA A 2 2.05 -27.62 8.82
C ALA A 2 1.64 -26.60 8.57
N ILE A 3 1.56 -26.57 8.97
CA ILE A 3 1.12 -25.77 9.04
C ILE A 3 1.52 -24.74 8.59
N GLY A 4 1.90 -24.29 8.68
CA GLY A 4 2.08 -23.19 8.51
C GLY A 4 2.33 -22.59 7.23
N ARG A 5 2.66 -23.16 6.38
CA ARG A 5 2.88 -22.56 5.35
C ARG A 5 1.97 -21.96 4.68
N GLY A 6 2.13 -20.86 4.13
CA GLY A 6 1.13 -20.19 3.44
C GLY A 6 -0.12 -20.19 4.21
N SER A 7 -0.05 -20.29 5.46
CA SER A 7 -1.26 -20.39 6.18
C SER A 7 -2.03 -19.09 6.05
N THR A 8 -3.34 -19.22 5.99
CA THR A 8 -4.23 -18.08 5.91
C THR A 8 -4.01 -17.15 7.10
N MET A 9 -3.73 -17.74 8.27
CA MET A 9 -3.53 -16.95 9.47
C MET A 9 -2.31 -16.05 9.35
N GLU A 10 -1.21 -16.55 8.82
CA GLU A 10 -0.02 -15.74 8.64
C GLU A 10 -0.26 -14.62 7.64
N ARG A 11 -0.99 -14.93 6.59
CA ARG A 11 -1.29 -13.95 5.57
C ARG A 11 -2.22 -12.87 6.12
N GLU A 12 -3.19 -13.26 6.94
CA GLU A 12 -4.10 -12.32 7.57
C GLU A 12 -3.37 -11.42 8.55
N LEU A 13 -2.44 -11.98 9.31
CA LEU A 13 -1.66 -11.16 10.24
C LEU A 13 -0.81 -10.15 9.50
N LEU A 14 -0.19 -10.54 8.41
CA LEU A 14 0.60 -9.63 7.61
C LEU A 14 -0.28 -8.56 6.99
N GLU A 15 -1.45 -8.94 6.50
CA GLU A 15 -2.38 -7.97 5.95
C GLU A 15 -2.79 -6.95 6.99
N ASN A 16 -3.06 -7.39 8.21
CA ASN A 16 -3.39 -6.48 9.30
C ASN A 16 -2.23 -5.55 9.63
N ASP A 17 -1.00 -6.07 9.62
CA ASP A 17 0.17 -5.25 9.87
C ASP A 17 0.31 -4.16 8.81
N VAL A 18 0.10 -4.53 7.55
CA VAL A 18 0.17 -3.57 6.46
C VAL A 18 -0.90 -2.51 6.62
N LYS A 19 -2.14 -2.90 6.89
CA LYS A 19 -3.23 -1.95 7.05
C LYS A 19 -3.00 -1.03 8.24
N THR A 20 -2.51 -1.58 9.35
CA THR A 20 -2.22 -0.78 10.53
C THR A 20 -1.12 0.25 10.23
N ALA A 21 -0.08 -0.18 9.53
CA ALA A 21 0.99 0.73 9.16
C ALA A 21 0.50 1.83 8.24
N LEU A 22 -0.36 1.48 7.27
CA LEU A 22 -0.92 2.47 6.36
C LEU A 22 -1.79 3.49 7.10
N THR A 23 -2.49 3.04 8.13
CA THR A 23 -3.32 3.95 8.92
C THR A 23 -2.51 5.07 9.57
N LYS A 24 -1.22 4.84 9.80
CA LYS A 24 -0.35 5.84 10.41
C LYS A 24 0.19 6.86 9.44
N ILE A 25 -0.02 6.67 8.14
CA ILE A 25 0.41 7.66 7.15
C ILE A 25 -0.64 8.75 7.10
N ILE A 26 -0.21 9.98 7.34
CA ILE A 26 -1.11 11.12 7.45
C ILE A 26 -0.86 12.06 6.27
N ASP A 27 -1.93 12.43 5.59
CA ASP A 27 -1.85 13.41 4.52
C ASP A 27 -1.62 14.78 5.15
N PRO A 28 -0.55 15.48 4.77
CA PRO A 28 -0.25 16.78 5.38
C PRO A 28 -1.28 17.86 5.07
N GLU A 29 -2.02 17.72 3.98
CA GLU A 29 -3.02 18.72 3.63
C GLU A 29 -4.31 18.57 4.41
N THR A 30 -4.82 17.34 4.51
CA THR A 30 -6.07 17.09 5.22
C THR A 30 -5.86 16.72 6.66
N ARG A 31 -4.65 16.29 7.01
CA ARG A 31 -4.29 15.78 8.34
C ARG A 31 -5.08 14.54 8.72
N LEU A 32 -5.58 13.83 7.72
CA LEU A 32 -6.28 12.58 7.92
C LEU A 32 -5.38 11.42 7.50
N SER A 33 -5.61 10.26 8.13
CA SER A 33 -4.95 9.04 7.70
C SER A 33 -5.36 8.72 6.27
N ILE A 34 -4.43 8.22 5.46
CA ILE A 34 -4.75 7.85 4.08
C ILE A 34 -5.79 6.73 4.03
N MET A 35 -5.84 5.88 5.04
CA MET A 35 -6.88 4.85 5.11
C MET A 35 -8.24 5.49 5.34
N ARG A 36 -8.29 6.52 6.16
CA ARG A 36 -9.53 7.22 6.43
C ARG A 36 -10.00 8.02 5.23
N MET A 37 -9.09 8.51 4.41
CA MET A 37 -9.44 9.25 3.21
C MET A 37 -10.02 8.36 2.11
N GLY A 38 -9.84 7.04 2.25
CA GLY A 38 -10.36 6.12 1.24
C GLY A 38 -9.55 6.08 -0.03
N ILE A 39 -8.30 6.50 0.02
CA ILE A 39 -7.46 6.48 -1.18
C ILE A 39 -6.73 5.15 -1.35
N ILE A 40 -6.79 4.27 -0.37
CA ILE A 40 -6.29 2.90 -0.50
C ILE A 40 -7.50 2.03 -0.79
N LYS A 41 -7.62 1.57 -2.02
CA LYS A 41 -8.81 0.82 -2.46
C LYS A 41 -8.68 -0.67 -2.25
N GLY A 42 -7.48 -1.16 -2.07
CA GLY A 42 -7.31 -2.58 -1.80
C GLY A 42 -5.90 -2.89 -1.39
N VAL A 43 -5.78 -3.91 -0.57
CA VAL A 43 -4.51 -4.47 -0.16
C VAL A 43 -4.66 -5.97 -0.28
N SER A 44 -3.77 -6.62 -1.01
CA SER A 44 -3.80 -8.07 -1.10
C SER A 44 -2.38 -8.60 -0.92
N ILE A 45 -2.32 -9.77 -0.34
CA ILE A 45 -1.05 -10.42 -0.02
C ILE A 45 -1.17 -11.87 -0.43
N ASN A 46 -0.19 -12.36 -1.19
CA ASN A 46 -0.22 -13.76 -1.58
C ASN A 46 0.62 -14.60 -0.60
N ASP A 47 0.71 -15.89 -0.91
CA ASP A 47 1.33 -16.84 0.01
C ASP A 47 2.83 -16.64 0.16
N VAL A 48 3.47 -15.98 -0.80
CA VAL A 48 4.92 -15.76 -0.73
C VAL A 48 5.29 -14.40 -0.16
N GLY A 49 4.31 -13.65 0.32
CA GLY A 49 4.58 -12.35 0.93
C GLY A 49 4.65 -11.20 -0.06
N ALA A 50 4.15 -11.39 -1.27
CA ALA A 50 4.07 -10.31 -2.24
C ALA A 50 2.80 -9.51 -1.97
N VAL A 51 2.96 -8.21 -1.78
CA VAL A 51 1.87 -7.30 -1.43
C VAL A 51 1.50 -6.47 -2.63
N THR A 52 0.21 -6.33 -2.89
CA THR A 52 -0.30 -5.44 -3.92
C THR A 52 -1.22 -4.42 -3.25
N VAL A 53 -0.98 -3.15 -3.52
CA VAL A 53 -1.80 -2.07 -2.97
C VAL A 53 -2.39 -1.30 -4.14
N VAL A 54 -3.69 -1.02 -4.06
CA VAL A 54 -4.37 -0.18 -5.04
C VAL A 54 -4.50 1.21 -4.43
N PHE A 55 -3.80 2.17 -5.03
CA PHE A 55 -3.75 3.55 -4.56
C PHE A 55 -4.54 4.40 -5.54
N ARG A 56 -5.59 5.03 -5.04
CA ARG A 56 -6.43 5.91 -5.86
C ARG A 56 -6.45 7.29 -5.22
N PRO A 57 -5.65 8.24 -5.74
CA PRO A 57 -5.65 9.60 -5.19
C PRO A 57 -7.04 10.22 -5.22
N SER A 58 -7.24 11.19 -4.35
CA SER A 58 -8.54 11.84 -4.22
C SER A 58 -8.91 12.65 -5.46
N SER A 59 -7.94 12.99 -6.30
CA SER A 59 -8.23 13.67 -7.55
C SER A 59 -7.19 13.25 -8.59
N PRO A 60 -7.53 13.33 -9.89
CA PRO A 60 -6.58 12.95 -10.94
C PRO A 60 -5.34 13.83 -10.98
N ASN A 61 -5.38 14.99 -10.36
CA ASN A 61 -4.26 15.92 -10.33
C ASN A 61 -3.74 16.14 -8.92
N CYS A 62 -3.88 15.14 -8.06
CA CYS A 62 -3.48 15.26 -6.66
C CYS A 62 -2.00 15.62 -6.55
N PRO A 63 -1.67 16.78 -5.95
CA PRO A 63 -0.27 17.19 -5.86
C PRO A 63 0.54 16.34 -4.89
N MET A 64 -0.14 15.63 -3.99
CA MET A 64 0.53 14.81 -3.00
C MET A 64 0.68 13.36 -3.43
N ALA A 65 0.22 13.00 -4.64
CA ALA A 65 0.20 11.59 -5.05
C ALA A 65 1.60 10.96 -5.01
N TYR A 66 2.61 11.66 -5.49
CA TYR A 66 3.96 11.10 -5.49
C TYR A 66 4.49 10.91 -4.07
N ALA A 67 4.28 11.90 -3.21
CA ALA A 67 4.74 11.83 -1.83
C ALA A 67 4.02 10.72 -1.08
N LEU A 68 2.71 10.60 -1.28
CA LEU A 68 1.93 9.58 -0.59
C LEU A 68 2.32 8.19 -1.06
N ALA A 69 2.49 7.99 -2.37
CA ALA A 69 2.90 6.70 -2.89
C ALA A 69 4.28 6.30 -2.37
N GLY A 70 5.20 7.27 -2.29
CA GLY A 70 6.52 7.01 -1.71
C GLY A 70 6.45 6.62 -0.25
N ALA A 71 5.58 7.29 0.51
CA ALA A 71 5.40 6.95 1.92
C ALA A 71 4.80 5.55 2.07
N ILE A 72 3.84 5.19 1.21
CA ILE A 72 3.26 3.85 1.23
C ILE A 72 4.34 2.81 0.95
N LYS A 73 5.16 3.05 -0.06
CA LYS A 73 6.23 2.13 -0.42
C LYS A 73 7.19 1.93 0.74
N ASN A 74 7.69 3.02 1.30
CA ASN A 74 8.67 2.92 2.39
C ASN A 74 8.07 2.24 3.60
N THR A 75 6.83 2.55 3.92
CA THR A 75 6.17 2.00 5.09
C THR A 75 5.99 0.49 4.95
N ILE A 76 5.49 0.04 3.79
CA ILE A 76 5.21 -1.38 3.61
C ILE A 76 6.49 -2.18 3.48
N GLU A 77 7.49 -1.64 2.78
CA GLU A 77 8.74 -2.38 2.59
C GLU A 77 9.50 -2.59 3.89
N SER A 78 9.22 -1.77 4.90
CA SER A 78 9.87 -1.93 6.20
C SER A 78 9.19 -2.96 7.09
N ILE A 79 8.07 -3.52 6.68
CA ILE A 79 7.33 -4.49 7.50
C ILE A 79 7.96 -5.87 7.35
N PRO A 80 8.31 -6.53 8.45
CA PRO A 80 8.85 -7.88 8.36
C PRO A 80 7.82 -8.82 7.75
N GLY A 81 8.27 -9.68 6.85
CA GLY A 81 7.39 -10.61 6.17
C GLY A 81 6.99 -10.18 4.78
N VAL A 82 7.16 -8.91 4.45
CA VAL A 82 6.88 -8.42 3.11
C VAL A 82 8.09 -8.74 2.22
N LYS A 83 7.85 -9.54 1.19
CA LYS A 83 8.91 -9.94 0.27
C LYS A 83 9.02 -9.00 -0.92
N SER A 84 7.88 -8.51 -1.39
CA SER A 84 7.87 -7.58 -2.50
C SER A 84 6.59 -6.75 -2.41
N LEU A 85 6.57 -5.66 -3.16
CA LEU A 85 5.43 -4.75 -3.16
C LEU A 85 5.20 -4.26 -4.57
N PHE A 86 3.95 -4.23 -4.99
CA PHE A 86 3.54 -3.59 -6.22
C PHE A 86 2.39 -2.64 -5.91
N ILE A 87 2.52 -1.40 -6.33
CA ILE A 87 1.48 -0.39 -6.13
C ILE A 87 0.82 -0.12 -7.48
N THR A 88 -0.49 -0.34 -7.54
CA THR A 88 -1.30 -0.02 -8.69
C THR A 88 -1.92 1.35 -8.45
N VAL A 89 -1.80 2.25 -9.42
CA VAL A 89 -2.32 3.62 -9.28
C VAL A 89 -3.53 3.77 -10.19
N GLU A 90 -4.64 4.24 -9.62
CA GLU A 90 -5.89 4.46 -10.35
C GLU A 90 -6.29 5.92 -10.31
N ASN A 91 -7.07 6.35 -11.29
CA ASN A 91 -7.69 7.67 -11.32
C ASN A 91 -6.69 8.81 -11.11
N PHE A 92 -5.54 8.69 -11.75
CA PHE A 92 -4.48 9.71 -11.65
C PHE A 92 -3.93 9.96 -13.04
N SER A 93 -3.78 11.22 -13.41
CA SER A 93 -3.36 11.58 -14.76
C SER A 93 -1.98 11.05 -15.12
N ARG A 94 -1.11 10.87 -14.13
CA ARG A 94 0.23 10.34 -14.34
C ARG A 94 0.40 8.97 -13.70
N ALA A 95 -0.66 8.17 -13.70
CA ALA A 95 -0.64 6.89 -13.01
C ALA A 95 0.51 6.00 -13.48
N LYS A 96 0.71 5.91 -14.80
CA LYS A 96 1.75 5.05 -15.33
C LYS A 96 3.13 5.51 -14.91
N HIS A 97 3.38 6.79 -14.95
CA HIS A 97 4.66 7.35 -14.52
C HIS A 97 4.91 7.07 -13.05
N LEU A 98 3.89 7.27 -12.22
CA LEU A 98 4.02 7.03 -10.80
C LEU A 98 4.27 5.56 -10.51
N GLU A 99 3.54 4.66 -11.20
CA GLU A 99 3.76 3.23 -11.02
C GLU A 99 5.18 2.84 -11.37
N GLU A 100 5.73 3.40 -12.43
CA GLU A 100 7.10 3.11 -12.82
C GLU A 100 8.10 3.55 -11.78
N LEU A 101 7.83 4.68 -11.13
CA LEU A 101 8.75 5.19 -10.10
C LEU A 101 8.71 4.35 -8.83
N VAL A 102 7.54 3.93 -8.40
CA VAL A 102 7.42 3.27 -7.09
C VAL A 102 7.59 1.76 -7.17
N ASN A 103 7.55 1.17 -8.35
CA ASN A 103 7.64 -0.28 -8.49
C ASN A 103 8.99 -0.75 -9.03
N VAL A 104 10.01 0.09 -8.88
CA VAL A 104 11.37 -0.30 -9.29
C VAL A 104 12.05 -1.13 -8.24
#